data_811cf06fbfad1ca51e2f313281e4a489
#
_entry.id   811cf06fbfad1ca51e2f313281e4a489
#
_cell.length_a   1.000
_cell.length_b   1.000
_cell.length_c   1.000
_cell.angle_alpha   90.00
_cell.angle_beta   90.00
_cell.angle_gamma   90.00
#
_symmetry.space_group_name_H-M   'P 1'
#
loop_
_entity.id
_entity.type
_entity.pdbx_description
1 polymer ?
#
loop_
_entity_poly.entity_id
_entity_poly.type
_entity_poly.pdbx_seq_one_letter_code
_entity_poly.pdbx_strand_id
1 'polypeptide(L)'
;AGKDITEVLDMPVAEAHEFFRGGEAKIPAAVAILSRLEDVGLGYLSLGQPLSTLSGGERQRIKLATQMADGAETYVLDEPTTGLHLADVQNLLGLLDRLVDSGKSVIVIEHHQAVMAHADWIIDVGPGAGHDGGRVVYEGTPADLVAAKSTVTGEHLAAYVGA
;
A
#
# COMPACT_ATOMS: atom_id res chain seq x y z
N ALA A 1 -20.85 -11.76 24.60
CA ALA A 1 -20.91 -11.68 23.13
C ALA A 1 -21.01 -13.06 22.44
N GLY A 2 -21.08 -14.16 23.18
CA GLY A 2 -21.41 -15.50 22.66
C GLY A 2 -20.30 -16.25 21.92
N LYS A 3 -19.09 -15.69 21.80
CA LYS A 3 -17.92 -16.36 21.21
C LYS A 3 -16.78 -16.49 22.23
N ASP A 4 -16.08 -17.61 22.20
CA ASP A 4 -14.87 -17.80 23.00
C ASP A 4 -13.63 -17.21 22.30
N ILE A 5 -12.47 -17.24 22.98
CA ILE A 5 -11.25 -16.64 22.46
C ILE A 5 -10.73 -17.36 21.21
N THR A 6 -10.93 -18.66 21.11
CA THR A 6 -10.50 -19.45 19.94
C THR A 6 -11.32 -19.07 18.73
N GLU A 7 -12.65 -19.01 18.89
CA GLU A 7 -13.56 -18.58 17.84
C GLU A 7 -13.26 -17.15 17.35
N VAL A 8 -12.87 -16.26 18.28
CA VAL A 8 -12.48 -14.88 17.91
C VAL A 8 -11.16 -14.86 17.13
N LEU A 9 -10.17 -15.65 17.56
CA LEU A 9 -8.87 -15.72 16.87
C LEU A 9 -8.97 -16.36 15.48
N ASP A 10 -9.92 -17.26 15.27
CA ASP A 10 -10.16 -17.89 13.97
C ASP A 10 -10.90 -16.98 12.97
N MET A 11 -11.49 -15.88 13.44
CA MET A 11 -12.20 -14.95 12.55
C MET A 11 -11.24 -14.25 11.57
N PRO A 12 -11.63 -14.11 10.29
CA PRO A 12 -11.04 -13.12 9.42
C PRO A 12 -11.19 -11.70 9.98
N VAL A 13 -10.23 -10.82 9.67
CA VAL A 13 -10.25 -9.40 10.08
C VAL A 13 -11.58 -8.73 9.72
N ALA A 14 -12.12 -8.96 8.53
CA ALA A 14 -13.41 -8.38 8.10
C ALA A 14 -14.60 -8.86 8.96
N GLU A 15 -14.65 -10.15 9.31
CA GLU A 15 -15.69 -10.68 10.21
C GLU A 15 -15.53 -10.13 11.63
N ALA A 16 -14.29 -10.06 12.12
CA ALA A 16 -13.99 -9.51 13.44
C ALA A 16 -14.33 -8.01 13.52
N HIS A 17 -14.11 -7.26 12.44
CA HIS A 17 -14.50 -5.85 12.35
C HIS A 17 -16.00 -5.67 12.60
N GLU A 18 -16.84 -6.42 11.89
CA GLU A 18 -18.29 -6.37 12.09
C GLU A 18 -18.70 -6.87 13.48
N PHE A 19 -18.05 -7.93 14.00
CA PHE A 19 -18.33 -8.46 15.34
C PHE A 19 -18.05 -7.43 16.43
N PHE A 20 -16.91 -6.73 16.40
CA PHE A 20 -16.55 -5.71 17.40
C PHE A 20 -17.22 -4.35 17.17
N ARG A 21 -17.82 -4.12 16.02
CA ARG A 21 -18.56 -2.90 15.70
C ARG A 21 -19.93 -2.86 16.33
N GLY A 22 -20.56 -4.02 16.57
CA GLY A 22 -21.96 -4.15 16.99
C GLY A 22 -22.15 -4.85 18.33
N GLY A 23 -23.35 -4.65 18.93
CA GLY A 23 -23.87 -5.41 20.04
C GLY A 23 -23.07 -5.33 21.34
N GLU A 24 -23.08 -6.43 22.10
CA GLU A 24 -22.42 -6.58 23.40
C GLU A 24 -20.88 -6.64 23.31
N ALA A 25 -20.34 -6.89 22.09
CA ALA A 25 -18.90 -7.00 21.83
C ALA A 25 -18.26 -5.66 21.42
N LYS A 26 -18.96 -4.55 21.48
CA LYS A 26 -18.51 -3.24 21.00
C LYS A 26 -17.19 -2.78 21.66
N ILE A 27 -16.09 -2.81 20.91
CA ILE A 27 -14.75 -2.36 21.35
C ILE A 27 -14.21 -1.35 20.30
N PRO A 28 -14.41 -0.03 20.49
CA PRO A 28 -14.01 0.97 19.50
C PRO A 28 -12.53 0.91 19.11
N ALA A 29 -11.64 0.60 20.04
CA ALA A 29 -10.21 0.47 19.77
C ALA A 29 -9.91 -0.71 18.82
N ALA A 30 -10.58 -1.85 18.98
CA ALA A 30 -10.45 -2.99 18.09
C ALA A 30 -10.99 -2.65 16.70
N VAL A 31 -12.17 -2.01 16.62
CA VAL A 31 -12.77 -1.54 15.36
C VAL A 31 -11.80 -0.66 14.57
N ALA A 32 -11.16 0.31 15.24
CA ALA A 32 -10.20 1.22 14.59
C ALA A 32 -8.96 0.50 14.03
N ILE A 33 -8.48 -0.54 14.71
CA ILE A 33 -7.34 -1.35 14.23
C ILE A 33 -7.79 -2.22 13.04
N LEU A 34 -8.93 -2.89 13.16
CA LEU A 34 -9.46 -3.79 12.15
C LEU A 34 -9.82 -3.05 10.87
N SER A 35 -10.41 -1.84 10.97
CA SER A 35 -10.66 -0.98 9.83
C SER A 35 -9.39 -0.67 9.04
N ARG A 36 -8.28 -0.31 9.71
CA ARG A 36 -7.00 -0.06 9.04
C ARG A 36 -6.43 -1.31 8.36
N LEU A 37 -6.62 -2.50 8.95
CA LEU A 37 -6.22 -3.75 8.31
C LEU A 37 -7.04 -4.05 7.06
N GLU A 38 -8.35 -3.74 7.06
CA GLU A 38 -9.19 -3.82 5.86
C GLU A 38 -8.76 -2.80 4.81
N ASP A 39 -8.46 -1.57 5.21
CA ASP A 39 -8.01 -0.50 4.31
C ASP A 39 -6.74 -0.88 3.53
N VAL A 40 -5.84 -1.64 4.14
CA VAL A 40 -4.65 -2.18 3.46
C VAL A 40 -4.89 -3.51 2.75
N GLY A 41 -6.15 -3.96 2.61
CA GLY A 41 -6.52 -5.19 1.90
C GLY A 41 -6.19 -6.48 2.65
N LEU A 42 -6.15 -6.46 3.98
CA LEU A 42 -5.87 -7.63 4.82
C LEU A 42 -7.12 -8.19 5.51
N GLY A 43 -8.31 -7.89 5.01
CA GLY A 43 -9.58 -8.35 5.57
C GLY A 43 -9.74 -9.87 5.65
N TYR A 44 -9.00 -10.62 4.83
CA TYR A 44 -9.04 -12.08 4.77
C TYR A 44 -8.16 -12.78 5.82
N LEU A 45 -7.20 -12.08 6.44
CA LEU A 45 -6.30 -12.68 7.43
C LEU A 45 -7.07 -13.03 8.70
N SER A 46 -6.80 -14.21 9.28
CA SER A 46 -7.33 -14.55 10.60
C SER A 46 -6.60 -13.77 11.70
N LEU A 47 -7.33 -13.34 12.75
CA LEU A 47 -6.74 -12.60 13.86
C LEU A 47 -5.63 -13.37 14.58
N GLY A 48 -5.76 -14.68 14.69
CA GLY A 48 -4.78 -15.58 15.32
C GLY A 48 -3.67 -16.05 14.38
N GLN A 49 -3.60 -15.55 13.13
CA GLN A 49 -2.60 -16.02 12.18
C GLN A 49 -1.18 -15.69 12.63
N PRO A 50 -0.27 -16.69 12.74
CA PRO A 50 1.11 -16.43 13.14
C PRO A 50 1.84 -15.54 12.15
N LEU A 51 2.59 -14.54 12.63
CA LEU A 51 3.35 -13.61 11.77
C LEU A 51 4.37 -14.31 10.87
N SER A 52 4.87 -15.48 11.29
CA SER A 52 5.79 -16.31 10.51
C SER A 52 5.18 -16.91 9.25
N THR A 53 3.85 -17.02 9.17
CA THR A 53 3.12 -17.55 8.01
C THR A 53 2.76 -16.48 6.99
N LEU A 54 2.94 -15.21 7.34
CA LEU A 54 2.63 -14.09 6.47
C LEU A 54 3.66 -13.93 5.35
N SER A 55 3.20 -13.61 4.15
CA SER A 55 4.05 -13.21 3.04
C SER A 55 4.78 -11.89 3.32
N GLY A 56 5.80 -11.56 2.52
CA GLY A 56 6.52 -10.28 2.61
C GLY A 56 5.57 -9.09 2.47
N GLY A 57 4.69 -9.13 1.45
CA GLY A 57 3.72 -8.08 1.20
C GLY A 57 2.68 -7.92 2.32
N GLU A 58 2.20 -9.00 2.92
CA GLU A 58 1.28 -8.94 4.06
C GLU A 58 1.93 -8.27 5.28
N ARG A 59 3.17 -8.64 5.60
CA ARG A 59 3.92 -8.00 6.69
C ARG A 59 4.12 -6.50 6.46
N GLN A 60 4.40 -6.09 5.21
CA GLN A 60 4.57 -4.68 4.85
C GLN A 60 3.25 -3.91 4.98
N ARG A 61 2.13 -4.49 4.56
CA ARG A 61 0.80 -3.88 4.71
C ARG A 61 0.38 -3.78 6.19
N ILE A 62 0.69 -4.76 7.03
CA ILE A 62 0.48 -4.65 8.49
C ILE A 62 1.30 -3.49 9.06
N LYS A 63 2.57 -3.34 8.66
CA LYS A 63 3.41 -2.22 9.07
C LYS A 63 2.79 -0.88 8.67
N LEU A 64 2.29 -0.77 7.42
CA LEU A 64 1.60 0.42 6.94
C LEU A 64 0.34 0.73 7.78
N ALA A 65 -0.52 -0.27 8.04
CA ALA A 65 -1.70 -0.12 8.89
C ALA A 65 -1.35 0.36 10.30
N THR A 66 -0.20 -0.06 10.84
CA THR A 66 0.31 0.39 12.13
C THR A 66 0.76 1.86 12.07
N GLN A 67 1.51 2.24 11.03
CA GLN A 67 1.97 3.62 10.84
C GLN A 67 0.82 4.60 10.63
N MET A 68 -0.27 4.19 9.97
CA MET A 68 -1.48 5.00 9.82
C MET A 68 -2.11 5.40 11.17
N ALA A 69 -1.87 4.62 12.24
CA ALA A 69 -2.35 4.95 13.58
C ALA A 69 -1.63 6.17 14.19
N ASP A 70 -0.40 6.43 13.78
CA ASP A 70 0.45 7.47 14.36
C ASP A 70 0.15 8.88 13.80
N GLY A 71 -0.73 8.97 12.78
CA GLY A 71 -1.16 10.23 12.19
C GLY A 71 -0.02 11.00 11.49
N ALA A 72 0.92 10.28 10.88
CA ALA A 72 2.03 10.88 10.14
C ALA A 72 1.54 11.83 9.03
N GLU A 73 2.29 12.89 8.77
CA GLU A 73 2.03 13.81 7.65
C GLU A 73 2.62 13.30 6.34
N THR A 74 3.70 12.49 6.42
CA THR A 74 4.38 11.93 5.25
C THR A 74 4.64 10.45 5.46
N TYR A 75 4.27 9.66 4.46
CA TYR A 75 4.51 8.21 4.40
C TYR A 75 5.57 7.91 3.35
N VAL A 76 6.56 7.09 3.70
CA VAL A 76 7.58 6.59 2.76
C VAL A 76 7.43 5.09 2.64
N LEU A 77 7.15 4.61 1.45
CA LEU A 77 6.92 3.21 1.14
C LEU A 77 7.99 2.71 0.16
N ASP A 78 8.67 1.64 0.55
CA ASP A 78 9.73 1.01 -0.24
C ASP A 78 9.19 -0.31 -0.81
N GLU A 79 9.10 -0.39 -2.15
CA GLU A 79 8.56 -1.53 -2.91
C GLU A 79 7.24 -2.11 -2.35
N PRO A 80 6.19 -1.28 -2.12
CA PRO A 80 4.96 -1.76 -1.47
C PRO A 80 4.17 -2.76 -2.32
N THR A 81 4.47 -2.90 -3.62
CA THR A 81 3.81 -3.88 -4.50
C THR A 81 4.47 -5.26 -4.49
N THR A 82 5.63 -5.42 -3.83
CA THR A 82 6.35 -6.70 -3.83
C THR A 82 5.48 -7.83 -3.30
N GLY A 83 5.29 -8.87 -4.12
CA GLY A 83 4.50 -10.05 -3.79
C GLY A 83 2.98 -9.84 -3.85
N LEU A 84 2.50 -8.73 -4.41
CA LEU A 84 1.07 -8.47 -4.62
C LEU A 84 0.58 -9.03 -5.97
N HIS A 85 -0.66 -9.50 -6.01
CA HIS A 85 -1.40 -9.71 -7.24
C HIS A 85 -1.98 -8.38 -7.76
N LEU A 86 -2.37 -8.34 -9.04
CA LEU A 86 -2.90 -7.12 -9.68
C LEU A 86 -4.08 -6.50 -8.93
N ALA A 87 -5.00 -7.33 -8.41
CA ALA A 87 -6.13 -6.82 -7.61
C ALA A 87 -5.68 -6.14 -6.32
N ASP A 88 -4.64 -6.67 -5.68
CA ASP A 88 -4.08 -6.08 -4.44
C ASP A 88 -3.35 -4.77 -4.74
N VAL A 89 -2.72 -4.64 -5.91
CA VAL A 89 -2.11 -3.37 -6.34
C VAL A 89 -3.17 -2.28 -6.48
N GLN A 90 -4.35 -2.59 -7.04
CA GLN A 90 -5.45 -1.64 -7.12
C GLN A 90 -5.97 -1.22 -5.74
N ASN A 91 -6.09 -2.17 -4.80
CA ASN A 91 -6.46 -1.85 -3.42
C ASN A 91 -5.43 -0.95 -2.74
N LEU A 92 -4.14 -1.21 -2.99
CA LEU A 92 -3.06 -0.34 -2.49
C LEU A 92 -3.16 1.08 -3.08
N LEU A 93 -3.36 1.23 -4.40
CA LEU A 93 -3.52 2.54 -5.04
C LEU A 93 -4.70 3.30 -4.42
N GLY A 94 -5.86 2.66 -4.26
CA GLY A 94 -7.01 3.29 -3.61
C GLY A 94 -6.76 3.68 -2.14
N LEU A 95 -5.86 2.99 -1.43
CA LEU A 95 -5.42 3.41 -0.10
C LEU A 95 -4.53 4.66 -0.19
N LEU A 96 -3.56 4.68 -1.12
CA LEU A 96 -2.68 5.83 -1.32
C LEU A 96 -3.48 7.09 -1.67
N ASP A 97 -4.50 6.97 -2.54
CA ASP A 97 -5.45 8.05 -2.86
C ASP A 97 -6.11 8.60 -1.59
N ARG A 98 -6.66 7.72 -0.74
CA ARG A 98 -7.31 8.15 0.51
C ARG A 98 -6.34 8.88 1.45
N LEU A 99 -5.07 8.47 1.51
CA LEU A 99 -4.06 9.18 2.29
C LEU A 99 -3.80 10.58 1.73
N VAL A 100 -3.61 10.71 0.42
CA VAL A 100 -3.40 11.99 -0.26
C VAL A 100 -4.63 12.89 -0.12
N ASP A 101 -5.84 12.37 -0.36
CA ASP A 101 -7.10 13.09 -0.20
C ASP A 101 -7.32 13.60 1.24
N SER A 102 -6.77 12.90 2.23
CA SER A 102 -6.77 13.34 3.63
C SER A 102 -5.71 14.41 3.96
N GLY A 103 -4.98 14.88 2.95
CA GLY A 103 -3.94 15.91 3.08
C GLY A 103 -2.57 15.37 3.47
N LYS A 104 -2.32 14.06 3.33
CA LYS A 104 -1.02 13.45 3.60
C LYS A 104 -0.14 13.44 2.35
N SER A 105 1.17 13.43 2.54
CA SER A 105 2.13 13.21 1.49
C SER A 105 2.57 11.75 1.46
N VAL A 106 2.67 11.17 0.26
CA VAL A 106 3.14 9.78 0.09
C VAL A 106 4.30 9.74 -0.89
N ILE A 107 5.41 9.17 -0.47
CA ILE A 107 6.59 8.92 -1.30
C ILE A 107 6.68 7.41 -1.49
N VAL A 108 6.66 6.95 -2.73
CA VAL A 108 6.73 5.53 -3.06
C VAL A 108 7.99 5.26 -3.88
N ILE A 109 8.85 4.36 -3.39
CA ILE A 109 10.01 3.86 -4.13
C ILE A 109 9.52 2.60 -4.82
N GLU A 110 9.40 2.63 -6.14
CA GLU A 110 8.74 1.58 -6.91
C GLU A 110 9.24 1.48 -8.34
N HIS A 111 9.02 0.30 -8.94
CA HIS A 111 9.25 0.02 -10.35
C HIS A 111 7.99 -0.54 -11.04
N HIS A 112 6.88 -0.67 -10.32
CA HIS A 112 5.61 -1.18 -10.84
C HIS A 112 4.90 -0.12 -11.68
N GLN A 113 4.65 -0.41 -12.95
CA GLN A 113 4.14 0.55 -13.94
C GLN A 113 2.78 1.15 -13.56
N ALA A 114 1.88 0.37 -12.94
CA ALA A 114 0.58 0.90 -12.48
C ALA A 114 0.75 1.98 -11.40
N VAL A 115 1.72 1.82 -10.49
CA VAL A 115 2.01 2.82 -9.45
C VAL A 115 2.63 4.07 -10.08
N MET A 116 3.58 3.89 -11.01
CA MET A 116 4.19 5.01 -11.73
C MET A 116 3.15 5.79 -12.55
N ALA A 117 2.27 5.09 -13.27
CA ALA A 117 1.21 5.73 -14.04
C ALA A 117 0.19 6.50 -13.18
N HIS A 118 0.03 6.08 -11.92
CA HIS A 118 -0.93 6.65 -10.98
C HIS A 118 -0.38 7.83 -10.17
N ALA A 119 0.94 8.00 -10.12
CA ALA A 119 1.58 9.04 -9.34
C ALA A 119 1.27 10.46 -9.86
N ASP A 120 1.23 11.44 -8.96
CA ASP A 120 1.14 12.85 -9.32
C ASP A 120 2.48 13.38 -9.89
N TRP A 121 3.60 12.84 -9.35
CA TRP A 121 4.95 13.27 -9.71
C TRP A 121 5.91 12.09 -9.67
N ILE A 122 6.81 12.02 -10.64
CA ILE A 122 7.87 11.02 -10.75
C ILE A 122 9.23 11.70 -10.63
N ILE A 123 10.12 11.09 -9.84
CA ILE A 123 11.54 11.35 -9.81
C ILE A 123 12.23 10.07 -10.31
N ASP A 124 12.71 10.10 -11.56
CA ASP A 124 13.40 8.96 -12.17
C ASP A 124 14.90 9.05 -11.91
N VAL A 125 15.43 7.98 -11.29
CA VAL A 125 16.83 7.90 -10.92
C VAL A 125 17.56 7.05 -11.94
N GLY A 126 18.54 7.64 -12.59
CA GLY A 126 19.24 7.08 -13.74
C GLY A 126 20.01 5.79 -13.48
N PRO A 127 20.35 5.08 -14.56
CA PRO A 127 21.03 3.80 -14.52
C PRO A 127 22.42 3.90 -13.93
N GLY A 128 22.93 2.75 -13.48
CA GLY A 128 24.24 2.61 -12.85
C GLY A 128 24.16 2.51 -11.34
N ALA A 129 25.27 2.11 -10.73
CA ALA A 129 25.40 1.96 -9.29
C ALA A 129 26.65 2.72 -8.78
N GLY A 130 26.67 3.04 -7.50
CA GLY A 130 27.80 3.72 -6.87
C GLY A 130 27.99 5.16 -7.39
N HIS A 131 29.22 5.56 -7.65
CA HIS A 131 29.56 6.93 -8.08
C HIS A 131 29.02 7.32 -9.45
N ASP A 132 28.73 6.36 -10.33
CA ASP A 132 28.26 6.57 -11.70
C ASP A 132 26.73 6.49 -11.84
N GLY A 133 26.03 6.12 -10.78
CA GLY A 133 24.57 5.98 -10.73
C GLY A 133 23.89 6.94 -9.78
N GLY A 134 22.57 6.78 -9.64
CA GLY A 134 21.80 7.52 -8.63
C GLY A 134 21.61 9.01 -8.95
N ARG A 135 21.72 9.40 -10.23
CA ARG A 135 21.44 10.78 -10.67
C ARG A 135 19.98 10.88 -11.10
N VAL A 136 19.32 11.97 -10.73
CA VAL A 136 18.01 12.29 -11.27
C VAL A 136 18.13 12.53 -12.78
N VAL A 137 17.48 11.71 -13.58
CA VAL A 137 17.46 11.80 -15.05
C VAL A 137 16.17 12.38 -15.58
N TYR A 138 15.12 12.38 -14.77
CA TYR A 138 13.86 13.03 -15.05
C TYR A 138 13.13 13.36 -13.75
N GLU A 139 12.39 14.48 -13.76
CA GLU A 139 11.38 14.83 -12.77
C GLU A 139 10.20 15.50 -13.46
N GLY A 140 8.97 15.12 -13.08
CA GLY A 140 7.77 15.66 -13.70
C GLY A 140 6.57 14.73 -13.54
N THR A 141 5.50 15.03 -14.27
CA THR A 141 4.30 14.19 -14.26
C THR A 141 4.51 12.90 -15.07
N PRO A 142 3.77 11.83 -14.78
CA PRO A 142 3.79 10.61 -15.59
C PRO A 142 3.47 10.89 -17.08
N ALA A 143 2.52 11.79 -17.35
CA ALA A 143 2.12 12.15 -18.70
C ALA A 143 3.27 12.81 -19.49
N ASP A 144 4.03 13.71 -18.85
CA ASP A 144 5.18 14.37 -19.48
C ASP A 144 6.33 13.37 -19.72
N LEU A 145 6.55 12.42 -18.78
CA LEU A 145 7.53 11.36 -18.93
C LEU A 145 7.21 10.45 -20.12
N VAL A 146 5.94 10.06 -20.27
CA VAL A 146 5.44 9.26 -21.39
C VAL A 146 5.61 10.02 -22.72
N ALA A 147 5.31 11.32 -22.75
CA ALA A 147 5.45 12.14 -23.95
C ALA A 147 6.92 12.33 -24.36
N ALA A 148 7.80 12.53 -23.37
CA ALA A 148 9.23 12.77 -23.61
C ALA A 148 9.97 11.52 -24.09
N LYS A 149 9.63 10.34 -23.59
CA LYS A 149 10.34 9.04 -23.84
C LYS A 149 11.87 9.19 -23.70
N SER A 150 12.29 10.04 -22.78
CA SER A 150 13.70 10.44 -22.63
C SER A 150 14.53 9.50 -21.75
N THR A 151 13.87 8.59 -21.05
CA THR A 151 14.48 7.60 -20.18
C THR A 151 13.92 6.20 -20.45
N VAL A 152 14.65 5.16 -20.05
CA VAL A 152 14.18 3.78 -20.14
C VAL A 152 12.83 3.60 -19.40
N THR A 153 12.69 4.25 -18.25
CA THR A 153 11.44 4.28 -17.50
C THR A 153 10.30 4.87 -18.32
N GLY A 154 10.54 5.99 -19.00
CA GLY A 154 9.56 6.67 -19.86
C GLY A 154 9.13 5.81 -21.06
N GLU A 155 10.06 5.11 -21.70
CA GLU A 155 9.76 4.17 -22.80
C GLU A 155 8.85 3.02 -22.32
N HIS A 156 9.19 2.42 -21.18
CA HIS A 156 8.38 1.33 -20.61
C HIS A 156 7.01 1.80 -20.13
N LEU A 157 6.94 2.97 -19.52
CA LEU A 157 5.67 3.53 -19.06
C LEU A 157 4.77 3.87 -20.26
N ALA A 158 5.32 4.44 -21.35
CA ALA A 158 4.60 4.70 -22.59
C ALA A 158 4.00 3.41 -23.17
N ALA A 159 4.80 2.33 -23.24
CA ALA A 159 4.31 1.04 -23.71
C ALA A 159 3.19 0.47 -22.82
N TYR A 160 3.27 0.67 -21.50
CA TYR A 160 2.26 0.22 -20.56
C TYR A 160 0.92 0.95 -20.72
N VAL A 161 0.93 2.27 -20.92
CA VAL A 161 -0.30 3.06 -21.09
C VAL A 161 -0.83 3.07 -22.53
N GLY A 162 -0.12 2.44 -23.47
CA GLY A 162 -0.54 2.33 -24.87
C GLY A 162 -0.30 3.60 -25.70
N ALA A 163 0.74 4.37 -25.36
CA ALA A 163 1.10 5.64 -26.00
C ALA A 163 2.28 5.52 -26.98
#